data_493b933f6b79a3b7cefbddc2037ef448
#
_entry.id   493b933f6b79a3b7cefbddc2037ef448
#
_cell.length_a   1.000
_cell.length_b   1.000
_cell.length_c   1.000
_cell.angle_alpha   90.00
_cell.angle_beta   90.00
_cell.angle_gamma   90.00
#
_symmetry.space_group_name_H-M   'P 1'
#
loop_
_entity.id
_entity.type
_entity.pdbx_description
1 polymer ?
#
loop_
_entity_poly.entity_id
_entity_poly.type
_entity_poly.pdbx_seq_one_letter_code
_entity_poly.pdbx_strand_id
1 'polypeptide(L)'
;MPTIPVKIPDATLEAWNRLRRPSDFAIIARELGSSKQLIYDAFYRRQTSERVYVALHKFYALRGRRMEEQLRRARLLNDNYENSTR
;
A
#
# COMPACT_ATOMS: atom_id res chain seq x y z
N MET A 1 1.84 9.83 27.21
CA MET A 1 3.12 9.12 26.98
C MET A 1 3.66 9.46 25.61
N PRO A 2 4.94 9.81 25.50
CA PRO A 2 5.51 10.00 24.17
C PRO A 2 5.49 8.68 23.42
N THR A 3 4.84 8.67 22.30
CA THR A 3 4.83 7.51 21.40
C THR A 3 6.18 7.41 20.71
N ILE A 4 6.85 6.28 20.87
CA ILE A 4 8.11 6.04 20.16
C ILE A 4 7.77 5.89 18.69
N PRO A 5 8.33 6.73 17.80
CA PRO A 5 8.03 6.59 16.36
C PRO A 5 8.59 5.28 15.81
N VAL A 6 7.80 4.63 14.98
CA VAL A 6 8.20 3.42 14.26
C VAL A 6 8.87 3.83 12.97
N LYS A 7 10.09 3.36 12.79
CA LYS A 7 10.83 3.61 11.56
C LYS A 7 10.33 2.70 10.44
N ILE A 8 10.05 3.29 9.28
CA ILE A 8 9.60 2.53 8.11
C ILE A 8 10.83 2.04 7.35
N PRO A 9 11.02 0.72 7.18
CA PRO A 9 12.15 0.22 6.38
C PRO A 9 12.11 0.75 4.95
N ASP A 10 13.27 1.03 4.38
CA ASP A 10 13.37 1.58 3.02
C ASP A 10 12.70 0.68 1.98
N ALA A 11 12.88 -0.63 2.09
CA ALA A 11 12.25 -1.58 1.18
C ALA A 11 10.72 -1.54 1.26
N THR A 12 10.18 -1.38 2.47
CA THR A 12 8.75 -1.26 2.70
C THR A 12 8.20 0.02 2.08
N LEU A 13 8.87 1.15 2.33
CA LEU A 13 8.48 2.43 1.78
C LEU A 13 8.52 2.43 0.25
N GLU A 14 9.53 1.83 -0.33
CA GLU A 14 9.66 1.68 -1.78
C GLU A 14 8.51 0.86 -2.36
N ALA A 15 8.16 -0.25 -1.72
CA ALA A 15 7.03 -1.08 -2.14
C ALA A 15 5.71 -0.30 -2.08
N TRP A 16 5.49 0.47 -1.02
CA TRP A 16 4.30 1.31 -0.89
C TRP A 16 4.26 2.38 -1.98
N ASN A 17 5.39 3.01 -2.29
CA ASN A 17 5.47 4.03 -3.34
C ASN A 17 5.13 3.47 -4.72
N ARG A 18 5.46 2.22 -5.00
CA ARG A 18 5.08 1.55 -6.25
C ARG A 18 3.58 1.34 -6.38
N LEU A 19 2.92 1.07 -5.25
CA LEU A 19 1.48 0.80 -5.21
C LEU A 19 0.63 2.05 -5.02
N ARG A 20 1.25 3.16 -4.64
CA ARG A 20 0.57 4.38 -4.26
C ARG A 20 -0.23 5.01 -5.39
N ARG A 21 -1.44 5.44 -5.06
CA ARG A 21 -2.32 6.20 -5.96
C ARG A 21 -2.63 7.56 -5.35
N PRO A 22 -2.97 8.59 -6.16
CA PRO A 22 -3.18 9.95 -5.65
C PRO A 22 -4.21 10.10 -4.52
N SER A 23 -5.26 9.26 -4.52
CA SER A 23 -6.33 9.33 -3.52
C SER A 23 -6.05 8.57 -2.22
N ASP A 24 -4.95 7.82 -2.15
CA ASP A 24 -4.67 6.91 -1.05
C ASP A 24 -4.59 7.61 0.30
N PHE A 25 -3.89 8.73 0.36
CA PHE A 25 -3.68 9.43 1.63
C PHE A 25 -4.99 9.95 2.20
N ALA A 26 -5.91 10.40 1.34
CA ALA A 26 -7.24 10.81 1.78
C ALA A 26 -8.04 9.64 2.34
N ILE A 27 -7.98 8.49 1.68
CA ILE A 27 -8.68 7.28 2.10
C ILE A 27 -8.15 6.78 3.45
N ILE A 28 -6.85 6.66 3.57
CA ILE A 28 -6.19 6.17 4.80
C ILE A 28 -6.46 7.14 5.95
N ALA A 29 -6.31 8.43 5.71
CA ALA A 29 -6.57 9.46 6.72
C ALA A 29 -8.01 9.40 7.23
N ARG A 30 -8.98 9.20 6.33
CA ARG A 30 -10.39 9.06 6.69
C ARG A 30 -10.62 7.84 7.58
N GLU A 31 -10.07 6.70 7.20
CA GLU A 31 -10.19 5.46 7.97
C GLU A 31 -9.59 5.57 9.36
N LEU A 32 -8.48 6.30 9.48
CA LEU A 32 -7.81 6.52 10.76
C LEU A 32 -8.43 7.65 11.60
N GLY A 33 -9.32 8.45 11.02
CA GLY A 33 -9.79 9.67 11.68
C GLY A 33 -8.68 10.69 11.85
N SER A 34 -7.75 10.75 10.91
CA SER A 34 -6.56 11.61 10.95
C SER A 34 -6.52 12.54 9.74
N SER A 35 -5.52 13.42 9.70
CA SER A 35 -5.31 14.31 8.55
C SER A 35 -4.41 13.68 7.50
N LYS A 36 -4.56 14.12 6.25
CA LYS A 36 -3.64 13.74 5.17
C LYS A 36 -2.20 14.08 5.51
N GLN A 37 -1.98 15.19 6.20
CA GLN A 37 -0.66 15.66 6.58
C GLN A 37 0.10 14.61 7.40
N LEU A 38 -0.60 13.92 8.30
CA LEU A 38 -0.02 12.86 9.09
C LEU A 38 0.52 11.72 8.21
N ILE A 39 -0.21 11.37 7.16
CA ILE A 39 0.22 10.33 6.23
C ILE A 39 1.39 10.80 5.36
N TYR A 40 1.34 12.04 4.87
CA TYR A 40 2.47 12.64 4.17
C TYR A 40 3.73 12.64 5.01
N ASP A 41 3.63 13.03 6.27
CA ASP A 41 4.77 13.08 7.18
C ASP A 41 5.38 11.71 7.39
N ALA A 42 4.56 10.66 7.44
CA ALA A 42 5.04 9.28 7.55
C ALA A 42 5.96 8.92 6.37
N PHE A 43 5.58 9.28 5.17
CA PHE A 43 6.37 9.00 3.96
C PHE A 43 7.63 9.86 3.87
N TYR A 44 7.53 11.12 4.23
CA TYR A 44 8.64 12.05 4.16
C TYR A 44 9.71 11.78 5.22
N ARG A 45 9.28 11.56 6.46
CA ARG A 45 10.19 11.36 7.59
C ARG A 45 10.63 9.91 7.72
N ARG A 46 10.00 9.00 6.99
CA ARG A 46 10.25 7.57 7.04
C ARG A 46 10.05 7.00 8.43
N GLN A 47 9.19 7.63 9.22
CA GLN A 47 8.81 7.19 10.55
C GLN A 47 7.41 7.70 10.87
N THR A 48 6.70 6.97 11.69
CA THR A 48 5.34 7.33 12.10
C THR A 48 4.95 6.61 13.39
N SER A 49 3.76 6.89 13.92
CA SER A 49 3.24 6.13 15.05
C SER A 49 2.93 4.69 14.65
N GLU A 50 2.92 3.79 15.63
CA GLU A 50 2.58 2.39 15.41
C GLU A 50 1.20 2.24 14.75
N ARG A 51 0.22 3.03 15.20
CA ARG A 51 -1.14 3.01 14.66
C ARG A 51 -1.16 3.30 13.15
N VAL A 52 -0.46 4.35 12.75
CA VAL A 52 -0.37 4.74 11.32
C VAL A 52 0.41 3.70 10.53
N TYR A 53 1.51 3.19 11.08
CA TYR A 53 2.31 2.15 10.45
C TYR A 53 1.49 0.91 10.14
N VAL A 54 0.74 0.42 11.14
CA VAL A 54 -0.11 -0.76 10.98
C VAL A 54 -1.17 -0.53 9.91
N ALA A 55 -1.80 0.64 9.91
CA ALA A 55 -2.83 0.98 8.90
C ALA A 55 -2.24 1.03 7.49
N LEU A 56 -1.08 1.66 7.32
CA LEU A 56 -0.38 1.71 6.03
C LEU A 56 0.03 0.31 5.55
N HIS A 57 0.56 -0.49 6.47
CA HIS A 57 0.97 -1.85 6.15
C HIS A 57 -0.20 -2.70 5.66
N LYS A 58 -1.32 -2.67 6.38
CA LYS A 58 -2.53 -3.40 6.00
C LYS A 58 -3.08 -2.94 4.64
N PHE A 59 -3.14 -1.63 4.45
CA PHE A 59 -3.68 -1.04 3.23
C PHE A 59 -2.88 -1.49 2.00
N TYR A 60 -1.56 -1.34 2.05
CA TYR A 60 -0.70 -1.66 0.91
C TYR A 60 -0.46 -3.16 0.74
N ALA A 61 -0.45 -3.93 1.82
CA ALA A 61 -0.37 -5.38 1.74
C ALA A 61 -1.60 -5.96 1.03
N LEU A 62 -2.79 -5.45 1.35
CA LEU A 62 -4.02 -5.87 0.70
C LEU A 62 -4.03 -5.50 -0.79
N ARG A 63 -3.59 -4.27 -1.12
CA ARG A 63 -3.49 -3.83 -2.51
C ARG A 63 -2.50 -4.69 -3.31
N GLY A 64 -1.36 -4.98 -2.73
CA GLY A 64 -0.36 -5.84 -3.37
C GLY A 64 -0.88 -7.23 -3.67
N ARG A 65 -1.60 -7.83 -2.74
CA ARG A 65 -2.23 -9.14 -2.95
C ARG A 65 -3.28 -9.11 -4.06
N ARG A 66 -4.10 -8.06 -4.09
CA ARG A 66 -5.11 -7.90 -5.14
C ARG A 66 -4.46 -7.71 -6.51
N MET A 67 -3.39 -6.97 -6.59
CA MET A 67 -2.64 -6.80 -7.84
C MET A 67 -2.04 -8.11 -8.33
N GLU A 68 -1.42 -8.87 -7.44
CA GLU A 68 -0.86 -10.17 -7.78
C GLU A 68 -1.93 -11.12 -8.28
N GLU A 69 -3.08 -11.12 -7.64
CA GLU A 69 -4.22 -11.95 -8.03
C GLU A 69 -4.76 -11.56 -9.40
N GLN A 70 -4.89 -10.26 -9.66
CA GLN A 70 -5.32 -9.75 -10.97
C GLN A 70 -4.32 -10.13 -12.07
N LEU A 71 -3.03 -10.00 -11.81
CA LEU A 71 -1.99 -10.39 -12.76
C LEU A 71 -2.02 -11.88 -13.04
N ARG A 72 -2.24 -12.70 -12.02
CA ARG A 72 -2.36 -14.14 -12.18
C ARG A 72 -3.55 -14.50 -13.07
N ARG A 73 -4.70 -13.87 -12.83
CA ARG A 73 -5.91 -14.08 -13.64
C ARG A 73 -5.69 -13.64 -15.09
N ALA A 74 -5.04 -12.50 -15.28
CA ALA A 74 -4.73 -12.00 -16.62
C ALA A 74 -3.81 -12.95 -17.38
N ARG A 75 -2.81 -13.52 -16.71
CA ARG A 75 -1.92 -14.51 -17.32
C ARG A 75 -2.67 -15.79 -17.71
N LEU A 76 -3.54 -16.27 -16.83
CA LEU A 76 -4.35 -17.46 -17.10
C LEU A 76 -5.30 -17.24 -18.30
N LEU A 77 -5.92 -16.08 -18.36
CA LEU A 77 -6.79 -15.71 -19.47
C LEU A 77 -6.01 -15.61 -20.79
N ASN A 78 -4.82 -15.03 -20.76
CA ASN A 78 -3.94 -14.95 -21.93
C ASN A 78 -3.52 -16.33 -22.42
N ASP A 79 -3.12 -17.20 -21.50
CA ASP A 79 -2.72 -18.57 -21.85
C ASP A 79 -3.88 -19.34 -22.48
N ASN A 80 -5.08 -19.22 -21.90
CA ASN A 80 -6.29 -19.84 -22.45
C ASN A 80 -6.63 -19.27 -23.82
N TYR A 81 -6.51 -17.97 -23.99
CA TYR A 81 -6.79 -17.31 -25.27
C TYR A 81 -5.82 -17.77 -26.36
N GLU A 82 -4.53 -17.83 -26.06
CA GLU A 82 -3.50 -18.30 -26.99
C GLU A 82 -3.73 -19.77 -27.36
N ASN A 83 -4.09 -20.59 -26.41
CA ASN A 83 -4.37 -22.00 -26.66
C ASN A 83 -5.63 -22.22 -27.50
N SER A 84 -6.63 -21.35 -27.36
CA SER A 84 -7.89 -21.47 -28.12
C SER A 84 -7.80 -20.96 -29.56
N THR A 85 -6.78 -20.19 -29.88
CA THR A 85 -6.56 -19.65 -31.23
C THR A 85 -5.65 -20.51 -32.10
N ARG A 86 -5.17 -21.60 -31.57
CA ARG A 86 -4.33 -22.55 -32.34
C ARG A 86 -5.17 -23.60 -33.05
#